data_733d5364716920f148d8a51d0fbed777
#
_entry.id   733d5364716920f148d8a51d0fbed777
#
_cell.length_a   1.000
_cell.length_b   1.000
_cell.length_c   1.000
_cell.angle_alpha   90.00
_cell.angle_beta   90.00
_cell.angle_gamma   90.00
#
_symmetry.space_group_name_H-M   'P 1'
#
loop_
_entity.id
_entity.type
_entity.pdbx_description
1 polymer ?
#
loop_
_entity_poly.entity_id
_entity_poly.type
_entity_poly.pdbx_seq_one_letter_code
_entity_poly.pdbx_strand_id
1 'polypeptide(L)'
;MENFFKKFFCVILKPMDTMTPRQRHNNMSRIKSVSKPEVLLRSRLFALGLRFRKNDRKLPGSPDIVFPKFKAVVFVNGCFWHGHRHCPKFKVPSTHVAFWRGKFKRNRQRDLANISALLDLGWRVGVVWECSITGSNQDQKLDNIAGEVSLWLEEGLATPYIEW
;
A
#
# COMPACT_ATOMS: atom_id res chain seq x y z
N MET A 1 25.63 40.43 -39.25
CA MET A 1 24.39 39.75 -38.84
C MET A 1 24.69 38.37 -38.23
N GLU A 2 25.51 38.36 -37.22
CA GLU A 2 25.87 37.13 -36.48
C GLU A 2 25.88 37.47 -35.00
N ASN A 3 24.77 37.34 -34.31
CA ASN A 3 24.72 37.33 -32.82
C ASN A 3 23.33 37.19 -32.24
N PHE A 4 22.40 36.48 -32.93
CA PHE A 4 21.03 36.33 -32.38
C PHE A 4 20.65 34.91 -31.99
N PHE A 5 21.55 33.91 -32.13
CA PHE A 5 21.26 32.50 -31.91
C PHE A 5 21.88 31.87 -30.64
N LYS A 6 22.48 32.70 -29.76
CA LYS A 6 23.17 32.17 -28.53
C LYS A 6 22.45 32.38 -27.21
N LYS A 7 21.14 32.61 -27.18
CA LYS A 7 20.45 32.88 -25.92
C LYS A 7 19.20 32.03 -25.64
N PHE A 8 19.12 30.80 -26.14
CA PHE A 8 18.08 29.86 -25.75
C PHE A 8 18.63 28.46 -25.41
N PHE A 9 19.77 28.40 -24.73
CA PHE A 9 20.08 27.21 -23.95
C PHE A 9 19.44 27.41 -22.59
N CYS A 10 18.11 27.20 -22.54
CA CYS A 10 17.40 27.06 -21.28
C CYS A 10 17.97 25.80 -20.61
N VAL A 11 18.80 26.03 -19.61
CA VAL A 11 19.31 25.02 -18.71
C VAL A 11 18.07 24.34 -18.12
N ILE A 12 17.71 23.18 -18.64
CA ILE A 12 16.80 22.27 -17.97
C ILE A 12 17.54 21.88 -16.69
N LEU A 13 17.32 22.63 -15.63
CA LEU A 13 17.73 22.27 -14.27
C LEU A 13 17.05 20.92 -13.98
N LYS A 14 17.80 19.84 -14.20
CA LYS A 14 17.40 18.52 -13.67
C LYS A 14 17.16 18.75 -12.19
N PRO A 15 15.99 18.46 -11.64
CA PRO A 15 15.78 18.53 -10.22
C PRO A 15 16.84 17.64 -9.56
N MET A 16 17.76 18.28 -8.87
CA MET A 16 18.92 17.61 -8.26
C MET A 16 18.40 16.78 -7.10
N ASP A 17 18.67 15.48 -7.15
CA ASP A 17 18.44 14.61 -6.01
C ASP A 17 19.34 15.10 -4.86
N THR A 18 18.73 15.68 -3.86
CA THR A 18 19.42 16.30 -2.73
C THR A 18 19.92 15.30 -1.70
N MET A 19 19.56 14.02 -1.83
CA MET A 19 19.96 12.96 -0.88
C MET A 19 21.21 12.22 -1.33
N THR A 20 22.20 12.15 -0.44
CA THR A 20 23.36 11.28 -0.64
C THR A 20 22.99 9.80 -0.61
N PRO A 21 23.81 8.89 -1.19
CA PRO A 21 23.59 7.45 -1.10
C PRO A 21 23.44 6.95 0.35
N ARG A 22 24.19 7.51 1.29
CA ARG A 22 24.13 7.19 2.73
C ARG A 22 22.80 7.64 3.35
N GLN A 23 22.29 8.82 2.99
CA GLN A 23 20.97 9.29 3.46
C GLN A 23 19.85 8.41 2.91
N ARG A 24 19.92 8.01 1.64
CA ARG A 24 18.96 7.05 1.05
C ARG A 24 18.99 5.70 1.77
N HIS A 25 20.18 5.15 1.98
CA HIS A 25 20.34 3.90 2.73
C HIS A 25 19.72 4.01 4.12
N ASN A 26 20.04 5.07 4.87
CA ASN A 26 19.50 5.30 6.21
C ASN A 26 17.96 5.48 6.21
N ASN A 27 17.40 6.13 5.20
CA ASN A 27 15.95 6.27 5.08
C ASN A 27 15.29 4.92 4.77
N MET A 28 15.89 4.12 3.89
CA MET A 28 15.39 2.78 3.57
C MET A 28 15.48 1.82 4.77
N SER A 29 16.56 1.88 5.55
CA SER A 29 16.73 1.04 6.74
C SER A 29 15.75 1.35 7.88
N ARG A 30 15.18 2.57 7.90
CA ARG A 30 14.16 2.99 8.86
C ARG A 30 12.75 2.51 8.50
N ILE A 31 12.54 2.00 7.28
CA ILE A 31 11.25 1.43 6.87
C ILE A 31 11.08 0.11 7.61
N LYS A 32 10.16 0.11 8.58
CA LYS A 32 9.83 -1.10 9.34
C LYS A 32 9.04 -2.07 8.47
N SER A 33 9.23 -3.36 8.71
CA SER A 33 8.48 -4.44 8.04
C SER A 33 6.99 -4.44 8.40
N VAL A 34 6.62 -3.80 9.50
CA VAL A 34 5.23 -3.64 9.97
C VAL A 34 4.94 -2.16 10.08
N SER A 35 3.91 -1.69 9.41
CA SER A 35 3.52 -0.29 9.41
C SER A 35 2.66 0.07 10.63
N LYS A 36 2.71 1.34 11.07
CA LYS A 36 1.85 1.82 12.16
C LYS A 36 0.35 1.65 11.86
N PRO A 37 -0.16 1.98 10.66
CA PRO A 37 -1.56 1.73 10.28
C PRO A 37 -1.98 0.27 10.42
N GLU A 38 -1.12 -0.66 10.00
CA GLU A 38 -1.35 -2.10 10.13
C GLU A 38 -1.51 -2.54 11.60
N VAL A 39 -0.64 -2.07 12.49
CA VAL A 39 -0.73 -2.38 13.94
C VAL A 39 -2.03 -1.86 14.54
N LEU A 40 -2.43 -0.64 14.19
CA LEU A 40 -3.66 -0.02 14.69
C LEU A 40 -4.91 -0.77 14.22
N LEU A 41 -4.97 -1.13 12.93
CA LEU A 41 -6.08 -1.93 12.39
C LEU A 41 -6.17 -3.30 13.08
N ARG A 42 -5.05 -4.00 13.23
CA ARG A 42 -4.99 -5.27 13.96
C ARG A 42 -5.54 -5.15 15.40
N SER A 43 -5.21 -4.06 16.09
CA SER A 43 -5.70 -3.80 17.46
C SER A 43 -7.22 -3.68 17.48
N ARG A 44 -7.81 -2.94 16.51
CA ARG A 44 -9.28 -2.79 16.41
C ARG A 44 -9.97 -4.13 16.10
N LEU A 45 -9.46 -4.87 15.11
CA LEU A 45 -9.99 -6.18 14.76
C LEU A 45 -9.93 -7.17 15.93
N PHE A 46 -8.83 -7.14 16.70
CA PHE A 46 -8.70 -7.97 17.88
C PHE A 46 -9.72 -7.59 18.98
N ALA A 47 -9.95 -6.29 19.18
CA ALA A 47 -10.96 -5.78 20.11
C ALA A 47 -12.40 -6.21 19.74
N LEU A 48 -12.69 -6.36 18.43
CA LEU A 48 -13.95 -6.94 17.93
C LEU A 48 -14.06 -8.46 18.11
N GLY A 49 -13.11 -9.09 18.78
CA GLY A 49 -13.11 -10.54 19.01
C GLY A 49 -12.54 -11.38 17.87
N LEU A 50 -12.08 -10.76 16.79
CA LEU A 50 -11.51 -11.48 15.64
C LEU A 50 -10.12 -12.05 15.98
N ARG A 51 -9.88 -13.28 15.59
CA ARG A 51 -8.61 -13.97 15.77
C ARG A 51 -7.97 -14.23 14.42
N PHE A 52 -6.70 -13.84 14.28
CA PHE A 52 -5.95 -13.88 13.02
C PHE A 52 -4.48 -14.21 13.24
N ARG A 53 -3.83 -14.65 12.17
CA ARG A 53 -2.36 -14.76 12.09
C ARG A 53 -1.80 -13.51 11.40
N LYS A 54 -0.54 -13.18 11.67
CA LYS A 54 0.16 -12.01 11.12
C LYS A 54 1.22 -12.45 10.11
N ASN A 55 1.29 -11.75 8.96
CA ASN A 55 2.37 -11.87 7.99
C ASN A 55 2.68 -13.35 7.62
N ASP A 56 1.66 -14.09 7.18
CA ASP A 56 1.83 -15.52 6.85
C ASP A 56 2.59 -15.67 5.53
N ARG A 57 3.88 -16.01 5.63
CA ARG A 57 4.78 -16.20 4.49
C ARG A 57 4.48 -17.42 3.63
N LYS A 58 3.60 -18.30 4.07
CA LYS A 58 3.18 -19.49 3.30
C LYS A 58 2.14 -19.14 2.25
N LEU A 59 1.50 -17.98 2.36
CA LEU A 59 0.50 -17.50 1.42
C LEU A 59 1.11 -16.51 0.41
N PRO A 60 0.62 -16.48 -0.84
CA PRO A 60 1.03 -15.51 -1.85
C PRO A 60 0.98 -14.07 -1.31
N GLY A 61 2.06 -13.31 -1.52
CA GLY A 61 2.18 -11.93 -1.07
C GLY A 61 2.38 -11.73 0.43
N SER A 62 2.41 -12.79 1.25
CA SER A 62 2.55 -12.71 2.72
C SER A 62 1.55 -11.74 3.35
N PRO A 63 0.25 -12.03 3.32
CA PRO A 63 -0.80 -11.11 3.79
C PRO A 63 -0.57 -10.64 5.22
N ASP A 64 -0.87 -9.37 5.49
CA ASP A 64 -0.65 -8.74 6.79
C ASP A 64 -1.53 -9.35 7.87
N ILE A 65 -2.77 -9.72 7.52
CA ILE A 65 -3.76 -10.31 8.43
C ILE A 65 -4.38 -11.51 7.75
N VAL A 66 -4.39 -12.66 8.41
CA VAL A 66 -4.96 -13.91 7.89
C VAL A 66 -6.00 -14.44 8.85
N PHE A 67 -7.21 -14.65 8.38
CA PHE A 67 -8.33 -15.22 9.12
C PHE A 67 -8.62 -16.66 8.67
N PRO A 68 -7.96 -17.68 9.25
CA PRO A 68 -8.11 -19.06 8.78
C PRO A 68 -9.56 -19.56 8.88
N LYS A 69 -10.28 -19.19 9.94
CA LYS A 69 -11.69 -19.55 10.16
C LYS A 69 -12.60 -19.13 9.01
N PHE A 70 -12.31 -17.95 8.42
CA PHE A 70 -13.12 -17.37 7.34
C PHE A 70 -12.52 -17.60 5.95
N LYS A 71 -11.36 -18.27 5.88
CA LYS A 71 -10.57 -18.42 4.65
C LYS A 71 -10.38 -17.06 3.94
N ALA A 72 -10.04 -16.04 4.71
CA ALA A 72 -9.92 -14.65 4.28
C ALA A 72 -8.57 -14.06 4.69
N VAL A 73 -8.06 -13.16 3.86
CA VAL A 73 -6.84 -12.41 4.12
C VAL A 73 -7.06 -10.92 3.90
N VAL A 74 -6.30 -10.08 4.62
CA VAL A 74 -6.31 -8.64 4.43
C VAL A 74 -4.88 -8.13 4.28
N PHE A 75 -4.67 -7.34 3.22
CA PHE A 75 -3.47 -6.54 3.00
C PHE A 75 -3.72 -5.12 3.49
N VAL A 76 -2.71 -4.49 4.10
CA VAL A 76 -2.73 -3.07 4.48
C VAL A 76 -1.74 -2.32 3.62
N ASN A 77 -2.22 -1.74 2.53
CA ASN A 77 -1.38 -1.16 1.48
C ASN A 77 -1.07 0.31 1.72
N GLY A 78 0.21 0.66 1.80
CA GLY A 78 0.66 2.05 1.78
C GLY A 78 0.43 2.70 0.41
N CYS A 79 -0.31 3.83 0.39
CA CYS A 79 -0.74 4.49 -0.85
C CYS A 79 0.42 4.80 -1.80
N PHE A 80 1.56 5.26 -1.28
CA PHE A 80 2.74 5.56 -2.07
C PHE A 80 3.34 4.30 -2.70
N TRP A 81 3.58 3.26 -1.91
CA TRP A 81 4.33 2.07 -2.34
C TRP A 81 3.58 1.22 -3.35
N HIS A 82 2.26 1.16 -3.24
CA HIS A 82 1.38 0.37 -4.10
C HIS A 82 0.72 1.21 -5.21
N GLY A 83 1.03 2.51 -5.26
CA GLY A 83 0.57 3.41 -6.32
C GLY A 83 -0.95 3.56 -6.36
N HIS A 84 -1.56 3.83 -5.19
CA HIS A 84 -3.00 3.95 -5.05
C HIS A 84 -3.56 5.01 -5.99
N ARG A 85 -4.42 4.61 -6.94
CA ARG A 85 -4.98 5.50 -7.95
C ARG A 85 -5.96 6.49 -7.32
N HIS A 86 -6.01 7.71 -7.88
CA HIS A 86 -6.91 8.79 -7.45
C HIS A 86 -6.76 9.19 -5.96
N CYS A 87 -5.70 8.74 -5.29
CA CYS A 87 -5.43 9.07 -3.90
C CYS A 87 -4.60 10.36 -3.79
N PRO A 88 -5.05 11.36 -3.00
CA PRO A 88 -4.30 12.60 -2.80
C PRO A 88 -2.93 12.39 -2.13
N LYS A 89 -2.74 11.28 -1.42
CA LYS A 89 -1.46 10.90 -0.80
C LYS A 89 -0.49 10.25 -1.79
N PHE A 90 -0.94 9.86 -3.00
CA PHE A 90 -0.08 9.29 -4.02
C PHE A 90 0.38 10.36 -5.00
N LYS A 91 1.67 10.64 -4.99
CA LYS A 91 2.32 11.54 -5.98
C LYS A 91 3.60 10.87 -6.47
N VAL A 92 3.77 10.84 -7.78
CA VAL A 92 5.04 10.39 -8.38
C VAL A 92 6.11 11.42 -8.04
N PRO A 93 7.26 11.01 -7.47
CA PRO A 93 8.35 11.94 -7.19
C PRO A 93 8.81 12.68 -8.46
N SER A 94 9.13 13.96 -8.32
CA SER A 94 9.61 14.79 -9.44
C SER A 94 11.00 14.39 -9.93
N THR A 95 11.80 13.73 -9.10
CA THR A 95 13.12 13.19 -9.44
C THR A 95 13.02 11.72 -9.82
N HIS A 96 13.86 11.28 -10.78
CA HIS A 96 13.90 9.88 -11.24
C HIS A 96 12.52 9.31 -11.64
N VAL A 97 11.69 10.10 -12.30
CA VAL A 97 10.30 9.79 -12.66
C VAL A 97 10.15 8.42 -13.34
N ALA A 98 11.02 8.12 -14.32
CA ALA A 98 10.98 6.85 -15.06
C ALA A 98 11.21 5.65 -14.12
N PHE A 99 12.17 5.75 -13.20
CA PHE A 99 12.43 4.72 -12.20
C PHE A 99 11.21 4.48 -11.31
N TRP A 100 10.59 5.54 -10.78
CA TRP A 100 9.44 5.44 -9.90
C TRP A 100 8.22 4.87 -10.61
N ARG A 101 7.94 5.33 -11.84
CA ARG A 101 6.85 4.77 -12.67
C ARG A 101 7.04 3.28 -12.91
N GLY A 102 8.26 2.86 -13.27
CA GLY A 102 8.62 1.46 -13.43
C GLY A 102 8.45 0.66 -12.13
N LYS A 103 8.86 1.20 -10.99
CA LYS A 103 8.70 0.56 -9.67
C LYS A 103 7.23 0.38 -9.30
N PHE A 104 6.41 1.42 -9.44
CA PHE A 104 4.98 1.32 -9.16
C PHE A 104 4.26 0.33 -10.08
N LYS A 105 4.63 0.30 -11.37
CA LYS A 105 4.09 -0.70 -12.31
C LYS A 105 4.39 -2.12 -11.84
N ARG A 106 5.65 -2.43 -11.51
CA ARG A 106 6.06 -3.75 -11.01
C ARG A 106 5.38 -4.11 -9.70
N ASN A 107 5.27 -3.17 -8.75
CA ASN A 107 4.58 -3.41 -7.50
C ASN A 107 3.12 -3.80 -7.74
N ARG A 108 2.38 -3.01 -8.54
CA ARG A 108 0.98 -3.33 -8.87
C ARG A 108 0.81 -4.68 -9.59
N GLN A 109 1.71 -5.00 -10.53
CA GLN A 109 1.67 -6.31 -11.20
C GLN A 109 1.85 -7.46 -10.22
N ARG A 110 2.81 -7.32 -9.30
CA ARG A 110 3.02 -8.32 -8.23
C ARG A 110 1.82 -8.42 -7.30
N ASP A 111 1.23 -7.29 -6.90
CA ASP A 111 0.07 -7.26 -6.00
C ASP A 111 -1.15 -7.96 -6.66
N LEU A 112 -1.43 -7.66 -7.94
CA LEU A 112 -2.49 -8.33 -8.70
C LEU A 112 -2.24 -9.84 -8.85
N ALA A 113 -1.00 -10.25 -9.12
CA ALA A 113 -0.65 -11.67 -9.22
C ALA A 113 -0.85 -12.40 -7.88
N ASN A 114 -0.48 -11.77 -6.75
CA ASN A 114 -0.70 -12.33 -5.42
C ASN A 114 -2.19 -12.45 -5.09
N ILE A 115 -2.99 -11.44 -5.43
CA ILE A 115 -4.45 -11.46 -5.24
C ILE A 115 -5.07 -12.58 -6.05
N SER A 116 -4.74 -12.69 -7.35
CA SER A 116 -5.23 -13.78 -8.21
C SER A 116 -4.89 -15.14 -7.63
N ALA A 117 -3.64 -15.38 -7.27
CA ALA A 117 -3.19 -16.64 -6.69
C ALA A 117 -3.92 -17.01 -5.39
N LEU A 118 -4.24 -16.00 -4.55
CA LEU A 118 -5.02 -16.23 -3.32
C LEU A 118 -6.47 -16.61 -3.64
N LEU A 119 -7.09 -15.91 -4.59
CA LEU A 119 -8.46 -16.24 -5.05
C LEU A 119 -8.52 -17.63 -5.65
N ASP A 120 -7.55 -18.04 -6.48
CA ASP A 120 -7.42 -19.36 -7.07
C ASP A 120 -7.27 -20.47 -6.01
N LEU A 121 -6.61 -20.16 -4.88
CA LEU A 121 -6.53 -21.02 -3.70
C LEU A 121 -7.82 -21.00 -2.85
N GLY A 122 -8.85 -20.28 -3.29
CA GLY A 122 -10.14 -20.14 -2.64
C GLY A 122 -10.09 -19.27 -1.37
N TRP A 123 -9.10 -18.37 -1.24
CA TRP A 123 -9.08 -17.35 -0.20
C TRP A 123 -9.88 -16.14 -0.64
N ARG A 124 -10.56 -15.51 0.28
CA ARG A 124 -11.14 -14.17 0.09
C ARG A 124 -10.06 -13.14 0.37
N VAL A 125 -10.03 -12.04 -0.39
CA VAL A 125 -8.98 -11.03 -0.29
C VAL A 125 -9.58 -9.65 -0.05
N GLY A 126 -9.20 -9.02 1.06
CA GLY A 126 -9.46 -7.61 1.36
C GLY A 126 -8.18 -6.77 1.22
N VAL A 127 -8.32 -5.56 0.71
CA VAL A 127 -7.24 -4.57 0.65
C VAL A 127 -7.68 -3.31 1.37
N VAL A 128 -7.00 -2.98 2.47
CA VAL A 128 -7.20 -1.73 3.21
C VAL A 128 -6.11 -0.74 2.81
N TRP A 129 -6.52 0.41 2.25
CA TRP A 129 -5.58 1.45 1.89
C TRP A 129 -5.23 2.34 3.09
N GLU A 130 -3.97 2.73 3.22
CA GLU A 130 -3.49 3.61 4.29
C GLU A 130 -4.34 4.89 4.43
N CYS A 131 -4.83 5.47 3.34
CA CYS A 131 -5.63 6.69 3.39
C CYS A 131 -6.99 6.50 4.06
N SER A 132 -7.56 5.29 4.01
CA SER A 132 -8.85 4.99 4.65
C SER A 132 -8.76 4.88 6.18
N ILE A 133 -7.55 4.66 6.72
CA ILE A 133 -7.33 4.45 8.16
C ILE A 133 -6.34 5.44 8.79
N THR A 134 -5.96 6.51 8.08
CA THR A 134 -5.03 7.53 8.59
C THR A 134 -5.51 8.95 8.31
N GLY A 135 -4.89 9.95 8.96
CA GLY A 135 -5.22 11.37 8.81
C GLY A 135 -6.17 11.87 9.90
N SER A 136 -6.98 12.89 9.62
CA SER A 136 -7.99 13.39 10.55
C SER A 136 -9.01 12.30 10.90
N ASN A 137 -9.49 12.30 12.14
CA ASN A 137 -10.47 11.32 12.67
C ASN A 137 -9.99 9.86 12.51
N GLN A 138 -8.68 9.62 12.73
CA GLN A 138 -8.07 8.31 12.53
C GLN A 138 -8.76 7.19 13.33
N ASP A 139 -9.11 7.44 14.58
CA ASP A 139 -9.74 6.43 15.42
C ASP A 139 -11.11 6.01 14.86
N GLN A 140 -11.94 6.96 14.47
CA GLN A 140 -13.23 6.66 13.86
C GLN A 140 -13.10 5.93 12.53
N LYS A 141 -12.12 6.30 11.71
CA LYS A 141 -11.82 5.59 10.44
C LYS A 141 -11.41 4.14 10.69
N LEU A 142 -10.56 3.92 11.69
CA LEU A 142 -10.13 2.57 12.09
C LEU A 142 -11.31 1.73 12.59
N ASP A 143 -12.18 2.33 13.40
CA ASP A 143 -13.37 1.63 13.93
C ASP A 143 -14.35 1.29 12.80
N ASN A 144 -14.59 2.22 11.87
CA ASN A 144 -15.44 1.97 10.70
C ASN A 144 -14.88 0.84 9.82
N ILE A 145 -13.61 0.93 9.42
CA ILE A 145 -12.97 -0.10 8.58
C ILE A 145 -12.91 -1.45 9.30
N ALA A 146 -12.64 -1.48 10.61
CA ALA A 146 -12.65 -2.72 11.36
C ALA A 146 -14.06 -3.34 11.40
N GLY A 147 -15.11 -2.53 11.53
CA GLY A 147 -16.51 -2.96 11.44
C GLY A 147 -16.86 -3.52 10.08
N GLU A 148 -16.48 -2.81 9.00
CA GLU A 148 -16.71 -3.27 7.61
C GLU A 148 -15.97 -4.58 7.31
N VAL A 149 -14.72 -4.72 7.77
CA VAL A 149 -14.00 -6.00 7.67
C VAL A 149 -14.72 -7.12 8.42
N SER A 150 -15.24 -6.85 9.63
CA SER A 150 -16.00 -7.83 10.41
C SER A 150 -17.25 -8.29 9.67
N LEU A 151 -18.04 -7.36 9.12
CA LEU A 151 -19.24 -7.65 8.33
C LEU A 151 -18.88 -8.46 7.08
N TRP A 152 -17.87 -8.04 6.34
CA TRP A 152 -17.39 -8.77 5.16
C TRP A 152 -16.98 -10.20 5.50
N LEU A 153 -16.32 -10.45 6.64
CA LEU A 153 -15.96 -11.80 7.06
C LEU A 153 -17.21 -12.68 7.31
N GLU A 154 -18.28 -12.09 7.84
CA GLU A 154 -19.54 -12.79 8.14
C GLU A 154 -20.38 -13.09 6.88
N GLU A 155 -20.32 -12.24 5.84
CA GLU A 155 -21.04 -12.43 4.57
C GLU A 155 -20.64 -13.70 3.80
N GLY A 156 -19.58 -14.36 4.18
CA GLY A 156 -19.11 -15.59 3.54
C GLY A 156 -18.57 -15.35 2.11
N LEU A 157 -18.81 -16.28 1.21
CA LEU A 157 -18.21 -16.28 -0.14
C LEU A 157 -18.84 -15.28 -1.12
N ALA A 158 -19.87 -14.53 -0.72
CA ALA A 158 -20.58 -13.61 -1.61
C ALA A 158 -19.66 -12.53 -2.22
N THR A 159 -18.68 -12.05 -1.44
CA THR A 159 -17.72 -11.02 -1.90
C THR A 159 -16.29 -11.56 -1.77
N PRO A 160 -15.73 -12.18 -2.84
CA PRO A 160 -14.39 -12.78 -2.78
C PRO A 160 -13.26 -11.73 -2.74
N TYR A 161 -13.49 -10.52 -3.27
CA TYR A 161 -12.53 -9.43 -3.28
C TYR A 161 -13.18 -8.09 -2.93
N ILE A 162 -12.52 -7.29 -2.07
CA ILE A 162 -12.99 -5.96 -1.67
C ILE A 162 -11.79 -5.03 -1.38
N GLU A 163 -11.99 -3.73 -1.60
CA GLU A 163 -11.04 -2.66 -1.23
C GLU A 163 -11.73 -1.58 -0.38
N TRP A 164 -11.01 -1.04 0.60
CA TRP A 164 -11.43 0.07 1.47
C TRP A 164 -10.47 1.25 1.47
#